data_e9f36a24d2ac2d64919b244fafd12993
#
_entry.id   e9f36a24d2ac2d64919b244fafd12993
#
_cell.length_a   1.000
_cell.length_b   1.000
_cell.length_c   1.000
_cell.angle_alpha   90.00
_cell.angle_beta   90.00
_cell.angle_gamma   90.00
#
_symmetry.space_group_name_H-M   'P 1'
#
loop_
_entity.id
_entity.type
_entity.pdbx_description
1 polymer ?
#
loop_
_entity_poly.entity_id
_entity_poly.type
_entity_poly.pdbx_seq_one_letter_code
_entity_poly.pdbx_strand_id
1 'polypeptide(L)'
;ILDHVTHEVGINPKKQETRVNGVTLHQFRMVPDMRGNLSVGEFEKEIPFLPKRYFLVFDVPSAETRGEHAHIHCEQFLVAVKGGVSVVADDGVTREEFVLNQPHMGLYLPPMTWGIQYRYTPDAVLLVFASHYYDNNDYIRDYSDFQVLVKQSSDT
;
A
#
# COMPACT_ATOMS: atom_id res chain seq x y z
N ILE A 1 16.74 1.34 30.70
CA ILE A 1 18.10 1.47 30.14
C ILE A 1 18.14 0.95 28.72
N LEU A 2 17.57 -0.22 28.45
CA LEU A 2 17.51 -0.78 27.09
C LEU A 2 16.60 0.02 26.16
N ASP A 3 15.53 0.58 26.68
CA ASP A 3 14.60 1.42 25.91
C ASP A 3 15.26 2.70 25.41
N HIS A 4 16.22 3.21 26.16
CA HIS A 4 16.90 4.44 25.79
C HIS A 4 17.87 4.25 24.62
N VAL A 5 18.54 3.11 24.56
CA VAL A 5 19.48 2.79 23.49
C VAL A 5 18.75 2.46 22.17
N THR A 6 17.60 1.79 22.27
CA THR A 6 16.81 1.46 21.08
C THR A 6 16.16 2.67 20.41
N HIS A 7 15.83 3.73 21.17
CA HIS A 7 15.29 4.96 20.62
C HIS A 7 16.28 5.74 19.75
N GLU A 8 17.58 5.63 20.03
CA GLU A 8 18.61 6.38 19.31
C GLU A 8 18.95 5.77 17.95
N VAL A 9 18.72 4.45 17.77
CA VAL A 9 19.06 3.73 16.53
C VAL A 9 17.85 3.28 15.73
N GLY A 10 16.65 3.56 16.21
CA GLY A 10 15.41 3.20 15.53
C GLY A 10 15.05 4.17 14.42
N ILE A 11 14.17 3.73 13.53
CA ILE A 11 13.59 4.56 12.48
C ILE A 11 12.29 5.17 13.01
N ASN A 12 12.15 6.49 12.87
CA ASN A 12 10.94 7.20 13.25
C ASN A 12 9.91 7.15 12.12
N PRO A 13 8.60 7.17 12.44
CA PRO A 13 7.57 7.23 11.43
C PRO A 13 7.73 8.44 10.51
N LYS A 14 7.50 8.23 9.22
CA LYS A 14 7.58 9.28 8.22
C LYS A 14 6.52 9.05 7.15
N LYS A 15 5.83 10.13 6.78
CA LYS A 15 4.86 10.13 5.69
C LYS A 15 5.39 10.98 4.56
N GLN A 16 5.33 10.46 3.33
CA GLN A 16 5.78 11.16 2.14
C GLN A 16 4.64 11.26 1.13
N GLU A 17 4.31 12.48 0.71
CA GLU A 17 3.41 12.70 -0.40
C GLU A 17 4.06 12.24 -1.70
N THR A 18 3.23 11.82 -2.66
CA THR A 18 3.70 11.38 -3.98
C THR A 18 3.11 12.26 -5.07
N ARG A 19 3.53 12.02 -6.32
CA ARG A 19 2.97 12.74 -7.45
C ARG A 19 1.56 12.28 -7.82
N VAL A 20 1.15 11.12 -7.33
CA VAL A 20 -0.19 10.57 -7.59
C VAL A 20 -1.14 11.10 -6.51
N ASN A 21 -2.27 11.64 -6.93
CA ASN A 21 -3.21 12.31 -6.04
C ASN A 21 -3.67 11.41 -4.89
N GLY A 22 -3.41 11.85 -3.66
CA GLY A 22 -3.83 11.18 -2.44
C GLY A 22 -3.02 9.93 -2.07
N VAL A 23 -2.12 9.48 -2.94
CA VAL A 23 -1.26 8.32 -2.67
C VAL A 23 -0.09 8.78 -1.81
N THR A 24 0.12 8.10 -0.69
CA THR A 24 1.19 8.44 0.25
C THR A 24 2.04 7.22 0.57
N LEU A 25 3.35 7.44 0.70
CA LEU A 25 4.32 6.42 1.08
C LEU A 25 4.68 6.63 2.54
N HIS A 26 4.61 5.55 3.31
CA HIS A 26 4.83 5.60 4.76
C HIS A 26 6.02 4.75 5.15
N GLN A 27 6.82 5.29 6.04
CA GLN A 27 7.85 4.56 6.75
C GLN A 27 7.38 4.40 8.19
N PHE A 28 7.27 3.15 8.63
CA PHE A 28 6.82 2.87 9.99
C PHE A 28 7.98 2.99 10.97
N ARG A 29 7.61 3.14 12.23
CA ARG A 29 8.58 3.04 13.31
C ARG A 29 9.23 1.65 13.29
N MET A 30 10.54 1.60 13.34
CA MET A 30 11.29 0.36 13.43
C MET A 30 12.26 0.45 14.62
N VAL A 31 12.22 -0.56 15.47
CA VAL A 31 13.06 -0.66 16.65
C VAL A 31 13.94 -1.91 16.52
N PRO A 32 15.21 -1.76 16.17
CA PRO A 32 16.15 -2.89 16.11
C PRO A 32 16.68 -3.22 17.50
N ASP A 33 16.84 -4.50 17.80
CA ASP A 33 17.57 -4.96 18.98
C ASP A 33 18.22 -6.32 18.73
N MET A 34 18.86 -6.87 19.74
CA MET A 34 19.60 -8.15 19.61
C MET A 34 18.66 -9.36 19.36
N ARG A 35 17.37 -9.21 19.63
CA ARG A 35 16.35 -10.25 19.41
C ARG A 35 15.70 -10.16 18.04
N GLY A 36 16.06 -9.15 17.24
CA GLY A 36 15.49 -8.88 15.95
C GLY A 36 14.90 -7.47 15.87
N ASN A 37 14.23 -7.19 14.77
CA ASN A 37 13.64 -5.88 14.49
C ASN A 37 12.13 -5.92 14.73
N LEU A 38 11.60 -4.82 15.25
CA LEU A 38 10.17 -4.61 15.45
C LEU A 38 9.72 -3.43 14.62
N SER A 39 8.65 -3.59 13.85
CA SER A 39 7.99 -2.49 13.15
C SER A 39 6.57 -2.35 13.62
N VAL A 40 6.10 -1.11 13.80
CA VAL A 40 4.77 -0.82 14.34
C VAL A 40 4.04 0.16 13.44
N GLY A 41 2.82 -0.20 13.03
CA GLY A 41 1.88 0.72 12.39
C GLY A 41 0.57 0.70 13.17
N GLU A 42 0.01 1.85 13.44
CA GLU A 42 -1.25 1.97 14.19
C GLU A 42 -2.37 2.38 13.26
N PHE A 43 -3.54 1.76 13.45
CA PHE A 43 -4.72 2.10 12.67
C PHE A 43 -5.27 3.46 13.10
N GLU A 44 -5.81 4.19 12.11
CA GLU A 44 -6.28 5.56 12.29
C GLU A 44 -5.16 6.53 12.66
N LYS A 45 -3.91 6.11 12.43
CA LYS A 45 -2.69 6.93 12.57
C LYS A 45 -1.87 6.79 11.29
N GLU A 46 -0.73 6.04 11.33
CA GLU A 46 0.07 5.82 10.12
C GLU A 46 -0.74 5.12 9.03
N ILE A 47 -1.56 4.13 9.40
CA ILE A 47 -2.53 3.53 8.49
C ILE A 47 -3.82 4.35 8.62
N PRO A 48 -4.17 5.20 7.61
CA PRO A 48 -5.13 6.28 7.83
C PRO A 48 -6.61 5.86 7.82
N PHE A 49 -6.89 4.62 8.20
CA PHE A 49 -8.26 4.13 8.34
C PHE A 49 -8.29 2.94 9.30
N LEU A 50 -9.49 2.55 9.70
CA LEU A 50 -9.71 1.34 10.47
C LEU A 50 -10.07 0.22 9.51
N PRO A 51 -9.19 -0.77 9.28
CA PRO A 51 -9.47 -1.81 8.30
C PRO A 51 -10.59 -2.74 8.77
N LYS A 52 -11.39 -3.18 7.80
CA LYS A 52 -12.44 -4.18 8.01
C LYS A 52 -12.04 -5.56 7.49
N ARG A 53 -10.98 -5.63 6.69
CA ARG A 53 -10.42 -6.91 6.24
C ARG A 53 -8.95 -6.73 5.91
N TYR A 54 -8.25 -7.84 5.89
CA TYR A 54 -6.92 -7.91 5.28
C TYR A 54 -6.93 -9.04 4.27
N PHE A 55 -5.97 -9.02 3.37
CA PHE A 55 -5.68 -10.17 2.54
C PHE A 55 -4.18 -10.25 2.28
N LEU A 56 -3.73 -11.46 1.97
CA LEU A 56 -2.32 -11.73 1.68
C LEU A 56 -2.21 -12.20 0.24
N VAL A 57 -1.19 -11.71 -0.45
CA VAL A 57 -0.81 -12.16 -1.78
C VAL A 57 0.57 -12.79 -1.66
N PHE A 58 0.70 -14.06 -1.99
CA PHE A 58 1.96 -14.79 -1.84
C PHE A 58 2.03 -15.93 -2.87
N ASP A 59 3.22 -16.49 -3.02
CA ASP A 59 3.51 -17.55 -4.01
C ASP A 59 3.12 -17.14 -5.42
N VAL A 60 3.31 -15.86 -5.76
CA VAL A 60 2.99 -15.34 -7.09
C VAL A 60 4.13 -15.70 -8.05
N PRO A 61 3.84 -16.34 -9.19
CA PRO A 61 4.87 -16.54 -10.23
C PRO A 61 5.44 -15.18 -10.67
N SER A 62 6.75 -15.10 -10.84
CA SER A 62 7.46 -13.85 -11.07
C SER A 62 7.00 -13.08 -12.31
N ALA A 63 6.41 -13.77 -13.29
CA ALA A 63 5.92 -13.15 -14.52
C ALA A 63 4.48 -12.62 -14.43
N GLU A 64 3.81 -12.87 -13.30
CA GLU A 64 2.40 -12.52 -13.17
C GLU A 64 2.21 -11.07 -12.73
N THR A 65 1.14 -10.46 -13.23
CA THR A 65 0.66 -9.14 -12.83
C THR A 65 -0.68 -9.31 -12.15
N ARG A 66 -0.88 -8.61 -11.03
CA ARG A 66 -2.10 -8.66 -10.23
C ARG A 66 -2.63 -7.27 -9.96
N GLY A 67 -3.85 -7.20 -9.43
CA GLY A 67 -4.42 -5.97 -8.90
C GLY A 67 -4.78 -4.93 -9.94
N GLU A 68 -4.96 -5.28 -11.21
CA GLU A 68 -5.30 -4.33 -12.27
C GLU A 68 -6.72 -3.83 -12.10
N HIS A 69 -6.92 -2.95 -11.11
CA HIS A 69 -8.24 -2.42 -10.78
C HIS A 69 -8.12 -1.16 -9.94
N ALA A 70 -9.26 -0.48 -9.79
CA ALA A 70 -9.45 0.59 -8.82
C ALA A 70 -10.69 0.28 -7.97
N HIS A 71 -10.84 1.01 -6.88
CA HIS A 71 -12.02 0.94 -6.01
C HIS A 71 -12.75 2.27 -6.02
N ILE A 72 -14.08 2.21 -5.98
CA ILE A 72 -14.90 3.42 -5.90
C ILE A 72 -14.83 4.02 -4.50
N HIS A 73 -14.94 3.20 -3.46
CA HIS A 73 -15.01 3.63 -2.06
C HIS A 73 -13.91 3.08 -1.17
N CYS A 74 -13.42 1.88 -1.45
CA CYS A 74 -12.46 1.20 -0.58
C CYS A 74 -11.09 1.85 -0.64
N GLU A 75 -10.51 2.07 0.53
CA GLU A 75 -9.12 2.47 0.71
C GLU A 75 -8.27 1.21 0.94
N GLN A 76 -7.03 1.24 0.51
CA GLN A 76 -6.09 0.14 0.72
C GLN A 76 -4.77 0.64 1.26
N PHE A 77 -4.12 -0.21 2.05
CA PHE A 77 -2.78 0.04 2.57
C PHE A 77 -1.94 -1.23 2.37
N LEU A 78 -0.85 -1.12 1.63
CA LEU A 78 -0.05 -2.24 1.17
C LEU A 78 1.30 -2.27 1.88
N VAL A 79 1.67 -3.44 2.39
CA VAL A 79 2.98 -3.67 3.03
C VAL A 79 3.57 -4.98 2.52
N ALA A 80 4.78 -4.93 1.97
CA ALA A 80 5.53 -6.15 1.66
C ALA A 80 6.21 -6.62 2.94
N VAL A 81 5.59 -7.57 3.64
CA VAL A 81 6.10 -8.07 4.92
C VAL A 81 7.28 -8.99 4.73
N LYS A 82 7.48 -9.52 3.52
CA LYS A 82 8.64 -10.31 3.12
C LYS A 82 8.88 -10.11 1.62
N GLY A 83 10.15 -10.15 1.21
CA GLY A 83 10.51 -9.97 -0.19
C GLY A 83 10.16 -8.60 -0.72
N GLY A 84 9.80 -8.53 -2.00
CA GLY A 84 9.48 -7.28 -2.64
C GLY A 84 8.48 -7.42 -3.77
N VAL A 85 7.83 -6.31 -4.07
CA VAL A 85 6.86 -6.18 -5.17
C VAL A 85 6.90 -4.75 -5.68
N SER A 86 6.71 -4.57 -6.98
CA SER A 86 6.51 -3.25 -7.58
C SER A 86 5.02 -2.96 -7.67
N VAL A 87 4.62 -1.76 -7.25
CA VAL A 87 3.23 -1.30 -7.29
C VAL A 87 3.17 -0.03 -8.11
N VAL A 88 2.32 -0.02 -9.12
CA VAL A 88 2.00 1.20 -9.88
C VAL A 88 0.70 1.76 -9.35
N ALA A 89 0.70 3.05 -9.03
CA ALA A 89 -0.50 3.80 -8.67
C ALA A 89 -0.76 4.85 -9.74
N ASP A 90 -2.04 5.03 -10.10
CA ASP A 90 -2.46 5.88 -11.20
C ASP A 90 -3.78 6.56 -10.83
N ASP A 91 -3.78 7.88 -10.83
CA ASP A 91 -4.97 8.67 -10.51
C ASP A 91 -5.79 9.08 -11.75
N GLY A 92 -5.41 8.57 -12.92
CA GLY A 92 -6.04 8.92 -14.19
C GLY A 92 -5.33 10.04 -14.94
N VAL A 93 -4.41 10.73 -14.29
CA VAL A 93 -3.59 11.81 -14.89
C VAL A 93 -2.10 11.50 -14.71
N THR A 94 -1.70 11.14 -13.51
CA THR A 94 -0.31 10.87 -13.12
C THR A 94 -0.18 9.43 -12.67
N ARG A 95 0.92 8.81 -13.07
CA ARG A 95 1.24 7.40 -12.73
C ARG A 95 2.64 7.36 -12.15
N GLU A 96 2.81 6.58 -11.08
CA GLU A 96 4.11 6.41 -10.43
C GLU A 96 4.27 4.97 -9.96
N GLU A 97 5.51 4.46 -10.05
CA GLU A 97 5.86 3.13 -9.59
C GLU A 97 6.56 3.22 -8.23
N PHE A 98 6.18 2.33 -7.33
CA PHE A 98 6.77 2.20 -6.00
C PHE A 98 7.29 0.78 -5.82
N VAL A 99 8.51 0.65 -5.31
CA VAL A 99 9.06 -0.67 -4.96
C VAL A 99 8.91 -0.86 -3.46
N LEU A 100 8.07 -1.83 -3.08
CA LEU A 100 7.87 -2.18 -1.68
C LEU A 100 8.74 -3.41 -1.38
N ASN A 101 9.81 -3.21 -0.63
CA ASN A 101 10.78 -4.27 -0.33
C ASN A 101 11.28 -4.25 1.10
N GLN A 102 10.59 -3.56 2.00
CA GLN A 102 10.92 -3.48 3.41
C GLN A 102 9.65 -3.61 4.25
N PRO A 103 9.66 -4.40 5.33
CA PRO A 103 8.45 -4.61 6.13
C PRO A 103 8.00 -3.37 6.92
N HIS A 104 8.87 -2.35 7.04
CA HIS A 104 8.53 -1.10 7.72
C HIS A 104 8.12 0.01 6.75
N MET A 105 7.79 -0.34 5.50
CA MET A 105 7.27 0.60 4.49
C MET A 105 5.85 0.20 4.13
N GLY A 106 5.00 1.20 3.87
CA GLY A 106 3.65 0.97 3.40
C GLY A 106 3.20 2.01 2.40
N LEU A 107 2.31 1.61 1.52
CA LEU A 107 1.75 2.48 0.48
C LEU A 107 0.24 2.59 0.68
N TYR A 108 -0.23 3.83 0.85
CA TYR A 108 -1.65 4.12 0.95
C TYR A 108 -2.22 4.43 -0.43
N LEU A 109 -3.29 3.72 -0.80
CA LEU A 109 -4.05 3.96 -2.03
C LEU A 109 -5.46 4.43 -1.65
N PRO A 110 -5.80 5.70 -1.93
CA PRO A 110 -7.16 6.18 -1.71
C PRO A 110 -8.14 5.59 -2.72
N PRO A 111 -9.46 5.78 -2.52
CA PRO A 111 -10.44 5.44 -3.54
C PRO A 111 -10.12 6.12 -4.87
N MET A 112 -10.60 5.53 -5.95
CA MET A 112 -10.41 6.07 -7.31
C MET A 112 -8.93 6.16 -7.71
N THR A 113 -8.13 5.17 -7.29
CA THR A 113 -6.74 5.01 -7.68
C THR A 113 -6.58 3.65 -8.35
N TRP A 114 -6.11 3.65 -9.59
CA TRP A 114 -5.81 2.42 -10.32
C TRP A 114 -4.49 1.86 -9.82
N GLY A 115 -4.48 0.59 -9.46
CA GLY A 115 -3.31 -0.10 -8.95
C GLY A 115 -2.91 -1.26 -9.85
N ILE A 116 -1.60 -1.50 -9.95
CA ILE A 116 -1.03 -2.66 -10.64
C ILE A 116 0.09 -3.19 -9.76
N GLN A 117 0.17 -4.50 -9.58
CA GLN A 117 1.22 -5.14 -8.79
C GLN A 117 1.94 -6.15 -9.67
N TYR A 118 3.27 -6.11 -9.70
CA TYR A 118 4.08 -6.98 -10.53
C TYR A 118 5.51 -7.08 -10.00
N ARG A 119 6.33 -7.90 -10.62
CA ARG A 119 7.71 -8.15 -10.20
C ARG A 119 7.81 -8.60 -8.74
N TYR A 120 6.96 -9.55 -8.38
CA TYR A 120 7.04 -10.20 -7.07
C TYR A 120 8.34 -11.00 -6.99
N THR A 121 9.09 -10.84 -5.89
CA THR A 121 10.20 -11.75 -5.62
C THR A 121 9.63 -13.13 -5.28
N PRO A 122 10.41 -14.22 -5.43
CA PRO A 122 9.90 -15.57 -5.13
C PRO A 122 9.39 -15.75 -3.72
N ASP A 123 9.94 -15.01 -2.76
CA ASP A 123 9.57 -15.07 -1.35
C ASP A 123 8.58 -13.97 -0.93
N ALA A 124 8.08 -13.18 -1.88
CA ALA A 124 7.25 -12.02 -1.56
C ALA A 124 5.95 -12.41 -0.85
N VAL A 125 5.64 -11.68 0.21
CA VAL A 125 4.35 -11.73 0.88
C VAL A 125 3.85 -10.29 0.99
N LEU A 126 2.77 -9.99 0.29
CA LEU A 126 2.14 -8.68 0.32
C LEU A 126 0.91 -8.74 1.22
N LEU A 127 0.93 -7.93 2.27
CA LEU A 127 -0.21 -7.75 3.18
C LEU A 127 -0.96 -6.50 2.75
N VAL A 128 -2.27 -6.61 2.56
CA VAL A 128 -3.12 -5.48 2.20
C VAL A 128 -4.22 -5.33 3.24
N PHE A 129 -4.31 -4.16 3.83
CA PHE A 129 -5.44 -3.75 4.65
C PHE A 129 -6.44 -3.01 3.79
N ALA A 130 -7.73 -3.28 3.97
CA ALA A 130 -8.81 -2.66 3.22
C ALA A 130 -9.84 -2.06 4.15
N SER A 131 -10.30 -0.86 3.85
CA SER A 131 -11.23 -0.10 4.70
C SER A 131 -12.65 -0.67 4.69
N HIS A 132 -13.01 -1.45 3.67
CA HIS A 132 -14.36 -1.96 3.46
C HIS A 132 -14.35 -3.47 3.33
N TYR A 133 -15.48 -4.11 3.66
CA TYR A 133 -15.70 -5.52 3.35
C TYR A 133 -15.66 -5.73 1.85
N TYR A 134 -15.40 -6.95 1.42
CA TYR A 134 -15.39 -7.29 0.01
C TYR A 134 -16.75 -6.97 -0.61
N ASP A 135 -16.73 -6.20 -1.70
CA ASP A 135 -17.91 -5.86 -2.48
C ASP A 135 -17.48 -5.80 -3.95
N ASN A 136 -17.96 -6.76 -4.73
CA ASN A 136 -17.63 -6.82 -6.15
C ASN A 136 -18.05 -5.56 -6.91
N ASN A 137 -19.10 -4.89 -6.46
CA ASN A 137 -19.61 -3.68 -7.11
C ASN A 137 -18.74 -2.45 -6.87
N ASP A 138 -17.80 -2.53 -5.92
CA ASP A 138 -16.84 -1.45 -5.63
C ASP A 138 -15.65 -1.47 -6.58
N TYR A 139 -15.47 -2.52 -7.38
CA TYR A 139 -14.32 -2.68 -8.25
C TYR A 139 -14.57 -2.05 -9.62
N ILE A 140 -13.54 -1.37 -10.12
CA ILE A 140 -13.45 -0.90 -11.50
C ILE A 140 -12.32 -1.72 -12.14
N ARG A 141 -12.66 -2.64 -13.04
CA ARG A 141 -11.69 -3.59 -13.62
C ARG A 141 -11.27 -3.27 -15.05
N ASP A 142 -11.86 -2.25 -15.64
CA ASP A 142 -11.52 -1.78 -16.98
C ASP A 142 -10.92 -0.38 -16.87
N TYR A 143 -9.73 -0.19 -17.42
CA TYR A 143 -9.01 1.06 -17.29
C TYR A 143 -9.74 2.22 -17.99
N SER A 144 -10.39 1.94 -19.12
CA SER A 144 -11.18 2.97 -19.83
C SER A 144 -12.34 3.46 -18.98
N ASP A 145 -13.03 2.54 -18.31
CA ASP A 145 -14.11 2.89 -17.37
C ASP A 145 -13.57 3.73 -16.22
N PHE A 146 -12.40 3.36 -15.70
CA PHE A 146 -11.74 4.13 -14.64
C PHE A 146 -11.47 5.57 -15.09
N GLN A 147 -10.91 5.76 -16.29
CA GLN A 147 -10.61 7.09 -16.81
C GLN A 147 -11.86 7.95 -16.98
N VAL A 148 -12.96 7.34 -17.44
CA VAL A 148 -14.24 8.04 -17.58
C VAL A 148 -14.76 8.49 -16.20
N LEU A 149 -14.71 7.62 -15.20
CA LEU A 149 -15.20 7.93 -13.85
C LEU A 149 -14.35 9.00 -13.18
N VAL A 150 -13.03 8.97 -13.34
CA VAL A 150 -12.14 10.01 -12.81
C VAL A 150 -12.46 11.35 -13.44
N LYS A 151 -12.67 11.40 -14.75
CA LYS A 151 -12.99 12.63 -15.49
C LYS A 151 -14.32 13.20 -15.03
N GLN A 152 -15.34 12.37 -14.82
CA GLN A 152 -16.64 12.81 -14.30
C GLN A 152 -16.52 13.40 -12.91
N SER A 153 -15.70 12.80 -12.04
CA SER A 153 -15.47 13.30 -10.68
C SER A 153 -14.78 14.67 -10.67
N SER A 154 -13.85 14.90 -11.61
CA SER A 154 -13.12 16.17 -11.67
C SER A 154 -13.95 17.31 -12.27
N ASP A 155 -15.02 16.99 -13.00
CA ASP A 155 -15.92 17.98 -13.61
C ASP A 155 -17.01 18.46 -12.66
N THR A 156 -17.07 17.87 -11.45
CA THR A 156 -17.98 18.30 -10.39
C THR A 156 -17.23 19.04 -9.29
#